data_172f0c4de20f2eda319ad049eeab1cc0
#
_entry.id   172f0c4de20f2eda319ad049eeab1cc0
#
_cell.length_a   1.000
_cell.length_b   1.000
_cell.length_c   1.000
_cell.angle_alpha   90.00
_cell.angle_beta   90.00
_cell.angle_gamma   90.00
#
_symmetry.space_group_name_H-M   'P 1'
#
loop_
_entity.id
_entity.type
_entity.pdbx_description
1 polymer ?
#
loop_
_entity_poly.entity_id
_entity_poly.type
_entity_poly.pdbx_seq_one_letter_code
_entity_poly.pdbx_strand_id
1 'polypeptide(L)'
;MLQVQNISFGYAEKRVLHNIDFTIEKGQNIAVIGESGCGKSTLLKLIYGLYDLDEGNIVWDETEVLGPKYNLVPGMAFVKYLSQDFDLMPYITVGENVGKFLSNVFPEKKKERIRELLEIVEMTDFADVNAKYLSGGQQQRVALARVLALEPEILLLDEPFSHIDNFRKNALRRNLFAYLKSKEVTVIVATHDSTDALSFADETVVLQAGRIVDKGDSQSLYSNPINKYVASLFGEVNELKLSQLVDIDEEDEIVLLYPHQLKVVDNGLMEAIVKQSYFKGSHYLIKAVFDRKVIFFEHDTSLEVDQKITLMIA
;
A
#
# COMPACT_ATOMS: atom_id res chain seq x y z
N MET A 1 4.93 18.24 10.51
CA MET A 1 3.61 17.68 10.22
C MET A 1 3.22 18.03 8.78
N LEU A 2 2.77 17.06 7.98
CA LEU A 2 2.18 17.31 6.66
C LEU A 2 0.68 17.54 6.80
N GLN A 3 0.19 18.60 6.20
CA GLN A 3 -1.24 18.93 6.12
C GLN A 3 -1.66 18.96 4.65
N VAL A 4 -2.62 18.15 4.30
CA VAL A 4 -3.30 18.14 3.01
C VAL A 4 -4.71 18.68 3.27
N GLN A 5 -5.02 19.88 2.76
CA GLN A 5 -6.21 20.62 3.19
C GLN A 5 -7.15 20.86 2.00
N ASN A 6 -8.26 20.14 1.98
CA ASN A 6 -9.36 20.27 1.01
C ASN A 6 -8.90 20.30 -0.45
N ILE A 7 -7.89 19.50 -0.81
CA ILE A 7 -7.36 19.52 -2.16
C ILE A 7 -8.30 18.85 -3.15
N SER A 8 -8.45 19.51 -4.30
CA SER A 8 -9.12 18.97 -5.49
C SER A 8 -8.22 19.15 -6.69
N PHE A 9 -8.28 18.18 -7.63
CA PHE A 9 -7.45 18.20 -8.83
C PHE A 9 -8.05 17.38 -9.96
N GLY A 10 -7.83 17.85 -11.19
CA GLY A 10 -8.20 17.16 -12.42
C GLY A 10 -7.16 17.29 -13.52
N TYR A 11 -7.13 16.29 -14.40
CA TYR A 11 -6.39 16.37 -15.68
C TYR A 11 -7.35 16.90 -16.75
N ALA A 12 -7.07 18.08 -17.29
CA ALA A 12 -7.96 18.79 -18.21
C ALA A 12 -9.39 18.93 -17.65
N GLU A 13 -10.39 18.34 -18.29
CA GLU A 13 -11.80 18.44 -17.87
C GLU A 13 -12.21 17.34 -16.86
N LYS A 14 -11.37 16.33 -16.61
CA LYS A 14 -11.70 15.19 -15.73
C LYS A 14 -11.13 15.40 -14.33
N ARG A 15 -11.99 15.71 -13.35
CA ARG A 15 -11.60 15.67 -11.94
C ARG A 15 -11.24 14.25 -11.51
N VAL A 16 -10.13 14.14 -10.78
CA VAL A 16 -9.56 12.88 -10.29
C VAL A 16 -9.57 12.80 -8.77
N LEU A 17 -9.34 13.93 -8.09
CA LEU A 17 -9.41 14.04 -6.63
C LEU A 17 -10.42 15.10 -6.22
N HIS A 18 -11.15 14.82 -5.14
CA HIS A 18 -12.26 15.62 -4.66
C HIS A 18 -12.18 15.83 -3.15
N ASN A 19 -11.89 17.05 -2.71
CA ASN A 19 -11.88 17.45 -1.30
C ASN A 19 -11.12 16.47 -0.40
N ILE A 20 -9.87 16.17 -0.76
CA ILE A 20 -8.98 15.32 0.03
C ILE A 20 -8.44 16.14 1.20
N ASP A 21 -8.65 15.64 2.42
CA ASP A 21 -8.22 16.30 3.65
C ASP A 21 -7.67 15.27 4.65
N PHE A 22 -6.42 15.42 5.06
CA PHE A 22 -5.79 14.62 6.11
C PHE A 22 -4.48 15.23 6.58
N THR A 23 -4.01 14.79 7.74
CA THR A 23 -2.73 15.18 8.33
C THR A 23 -1.86 13.97 8.60
N ILE A 24 -0.53 14.17 8.60
CA ILE A 24 0.47 13.14 8.90
C ILE A 24 1.51 13.75 9.85
N GLU A 25 1.77 13.07 10.96
CA GLU A 25 2.81 13.48 11.89
C GLU A 25 4.21 13.11 11.36
N LYS A 26 5.25 13.82 11.86
CA LYS A 26 6.64 13.50 11.49
C LYS A 26 7.01 12.08 11.92
N GLY A 27 7.71 11.37 11.04
CA GLY A 27 8.14 9.98 11.26
C GLY A 27 7.02 8.95 11.21
N GLN A 28 5.80 9.34 10.83
CA GLN A 28 4.66 8.45 10.66
C GLN A 28 4.68 7.80 9.26
N ASN A 29 4.30 6.52 9.20
CA ASN A 29 4.11 5.78 7.96
C ASN A 29 2.62 5.71 7.63
N ILE A 30 2.22 6.21 6.47
CA ILE A 30 0.84 6.17 5.99
C ILE A 30 0.75 5.29 4.74
N ALA A 31 -0.20 4.37 4.72
CA ALA A 31 -0.60 3.68 3.50
C ALA A 31 -1.80 4.37 2.85
N VAL A 32 -1.75 4.60 1.55
CA VAL A 32 -2.90 5.01 0.74
C VAL A 32 -3.31 3.82 -0.11
N ILE A 33 -4.45 3.21 0.21
CA ILE A 33 -4.96 2.03 -0.48
C ILE A 33 -6.25 2.33 -1.25
N GLY A 34 -6.54 1.50 -2.24
CA GLY A 34 -7.75 1.61 -3.08
C GLY A 34 -7.54 0.95 -4.43
N GLU A 35 -8.61 0.80 -5.19
CA GLU A 35 -8.57 0.20 -6.52
C GLU A 35 -7.68 0.96 -7.51
N SER A 36 -7.32 0.29 -8.61
CA SER A 36 -6.53 0.92 -9.68
C SER A 36 -7.30 2.09 -10.28
N GLY A 37 -6.62 3.24 -10.44
CA GLY A 37 -7.24 4.45 -11.00
C GLY A 37 -8.06 5.30 -10.03
N CYS A 38 -8.13 4.96 -8.72
CA CYS A 38 -8.87 5.78 -7.74
C CYS A 38 -8.21 7.11 -7.36
N GLY A 39 -6.96 7.38 -7.83
CA GLY A 39 -6.27 8.65 -7.61
C GLY A 39 -5.02 8.62 -6.74
N LYS A 40 -4.56 7.46 -6.25
CA LYS A 40 -3.39 7.31 -5.36
C LYS A 40 -2.13 7.97 -5.89
N SER A 41 -1.70 7.61 -7.10
CA SER A 41 -0.51 8.18 -7.73
C SER A 41 -0.66 9.69 -8.00
N THR A 42 -1.87 10.15 -8.31
CA THR A 42 -2.17 11.57 -8.49
C THR A 42 -1.99 12.33 -7.17
N LEU A 43 -2.47 11.77 -6.06
CA LEU A 43 -2.30 12.34 -4.73
C LEU A 43 -0.81 12.47 -4.38
N LEU A 44 0.00 11.42 -4.58
CA LEU A 44 1.44 11.49 -4.33
C LEU A 44 2.13 12.54 -5.20
N LYS A 45 1.77 12.63 -6.47
CA LYS A 45 2.33 13.63 -7.41
C LYS A 45 2.01 15.07 -7.00
N LEU A 46 0.83 15.31 -6.43
CA LEU A 46 0.45 16.62 -5.88
C LEU A 46 1.24 16.95 -4.61
N ILE A 47 1.38 15.99 -3.69
CA ILE A 47 2.21 16.14 -2.47
C ILE A 47 3.69 16.36 -2.85
N TYR A 48 4.15 15.80 -3.97
CA TYR A 48 5.49 16.07 -4.49
C TYR A 48 5.63 17.46 -5.13
N GLY A 49 4.54 18.11 -5.49
CA GLY A 49 4.54 19.38 -6.23
C GLY A 49 4.79 19.21 -7.74
N LEU A 50 4.41 18.06 -8.32
CA LEU A 50 4.52 17.81 -9.77
C LEU A 50 3.45 18.54 -10.58
N TYR A 51 2.32 18.85 -9.97
CA TYR A 51 1.20 19.58 -10.57
C TYR A 51 0.75 20.70 -9.63
N ASP A 52 0.15 21.74 -10.21
CA ASP A 52 -0.54 22.78 -9.43
C ASP A 52 -1.91 22.27 -8.99
N LEU A 53 -2.32 22.59 -7.77
CA LEU A 53 -3.65 22.29 -7.26
C LEU A 53 -4.72 23.15 -7.97
N ASP A 54 -5.91 22.61 -8.17
CA ASP A 54 -7.08 23.40 -8.59
C ASP A 54 -7.69 24.11 -7.38
N GLU A 55 -7.75 23.40 -6.22
CA GLU A 55 -8.33 23.90 -4.96
C GLU A 55 -7.54 23.34 -3.78
N GLY A 56 -7.55 24.06 -2.65
CA GLY A 56 -6.90 23.65 -1.41
C GLY A 56 -5.42 23.96 -1.36
N ASN A 57 -4.73 23.43 -0.34
CA ASN A 57 -3.29 23.59 -0.18
C ASN A 57 -2.65 22.37 0.50
N ILE A 58 -1.33 22.24 0.32
CA ILE A 58 -0.50 21.22 0.97
C ILE A 58 0.63 21.94 1.68
N VAL A 59 0.83 21.66 2.97
CA VAL A 59 1.82 22.33 3.80
C VAL A 59 2.64 21.31 4.59
N TRP A 60 3.96 21.44 4.56
CA TRP A 60 4.89 20.74 5.44
C TRP A 60 5.45 21.72 6.47
N ASP A 61 5.12 21.50 7.72
CA ASP A 61 5.36 22.46 8.81
C ASP A 61 4.79 23.86 8.44
N GLU A 62 5.66 24.81 8.11
CA GLU A 62 5.28 26.17 7.68
C GLU A 62 5.51 26.40 6.17
N THR A 63 5.95 25.35 5.44
CA THR A 63 6.32 25.48 4.02
C THR A 63 5.21 24.92 3.14
N GLU A 64 4.63 25.76 2.29
CA GLU A 64 3.65 25.34 1.31
C GLU A 64 4.33 24.58 0.15
N VAL A 65 3.75 23.44 -0.25
CA VAL A 65 4.18 22.68 -1.42
C VAL A 65 3.58 23.32 -2.67
N LEU A 66 4.44 23.95 -3.46
CA LEU A 66 4.04 24.67 -4.68
C LEU A 66 4.35 23.83 -5.93
N GLY A 67 3.47 23.92 -6.92
CA GLY A 67 3.60 23.25 -8.21
C GLY A 67 4.43 24.02 -9.23
N PRO A 68 4.36 23.59 -10.54
CA PRO A 68 5.17 24.14 -11.64
C PRO A 68 4.96 25.63 -11.95
N LYS A 69 3.86 26.23 -11.56
CA LYS A 69 3.67 27.69 -11.69
C LYS A 69 4.68 28.49 -10.89
N TYR A 70 5.22 27.92 -9.81
CA TYR A 70 6.10 28.59 -8.88
C TYR A 70 7.52 28.01 -8.90
N ASN A 71 7.67 26.72 -9.26
CA ASN A 71 8.93 25.98 -9.24
C ASN A 71 9.27 25.44 -10.64
N LEU A 72 10.41 25.85 -11.21
CA LEU A 72 10.90 25.31 -12.50
C LEU A 72 11.24 23.81 -12.43
N VAL A 73 11.68 23.34 -11.26
CA VAL A 73 12.01 21.94 -11.01
C VAL A 73 11.00 21.42 -9.99
N PRO A 74 10.21 20.38 -10.32
CA PRO A 74 9.27 19.81 -9.37
C PRO A 74 9.95 19.24 -8.13
N GLY A 75 9.22 19.29 -7.02
CA GLY A 75 9.65 18.75 -5.73
C GLY A 75 10.37 19.77 -4.85
N MET A 76 10.11 19.64 -3.56
CA MET A 76 10.78 20.42 -2.52
C MET A 76 12.02 19.67 -2.03
N ALA A 77 12.98 20.39 -1.42
CA ALA A 77 14.23 19.79 -0.95
C ALA A 77 14.01 18.65 0.04
N PHE A 78 13.01 18.82 0.92
CA PHE A 78 12.65 17.88 2.00
C PHE A 78 11.85 16.65 1.53
N VAL A 79 11.31 16.60 0.30
CA VAL A 79 10.50 15.50 -0.21
C VAL A 79 11.17 14.78 -1.36
N LYS A 80 11.07 13.46 -1.39
CA LYS A 80 11.46 12.62 -2.54
C LYS A 80 10.31 11.71 -2.93
N TYR A 81 10.23 11.44 -4.23
CA TYR A 81 9.18 10.64 -4.84
C TYR A 81 9.78 9.50 -5.66
N LEU A 82 9.39 8.27 -5.34
CA LEU A 82 9.66 7.09 -6.15
C LEU A 82 8.48 6.86 -7.08
N SER A 83 8.68 7.16 -8.37
CA SER A 83 7.70 6.89 -9.42
C SER A 83 7.74 5.44 -9.89
N GLN A 84 6.69 5.00 -10.57
CA GLN A 84 6.61 3.66 -11.18
C GLN A 84 7.64 3.44 -12.30
N ASP A 85 8.12 4.50 -12.95
CA ASP A 85 9.05 4.45 -14.09
C ASP A 85 10.54 4.34 -13.67
N PHE A 86 10.83 4.27 -12.37
CA PHE A 86 12.17 4.17 -11.74
C PHE A 86 13.15 5.29 -12.07
N ASP A 87 13.08 5.93 -13.23
CA ASP A 87 13.91 7.04 -13.70
C ASP A 87 15.42 6.82 -13.51
N LEU A 88 15.91 5.58 -13.70
CA LEU A 88 17.34 5.26 -13.63
C LEU A 88 18.07 5.65 -14.90
N MET A 89 19.34 6.03 -14.76
CA MET A 89 20.23 6.22 -15.89
C MET A 89 20.77 4.88 -16.35
N PRO A 90 20.41 4.42 -17.56
CA PRO A 90 20.67 3.04 -17.99
C PRO A 90 22.15 2.74 -18.23
N TYR A 91 22.96 3.75 -18.58
CA TYR A 91 24.35 3.58 -19.04
C TYR A 91 25.42 3.84 -17.96
N ILE A 92 25.02 4.16 -16.74
CA ILE A 92 25.92 4.26 -15.59
C ILE A 92 25.67 3.11 -14.62
N THR A 93 26.60 2.90 -13.70
CA THR A 93 26.50 1.80 -12.74
C THR A 93 25.40 2.03 -11.70
N VAL A 94 25.05 0.98 -10.99
CA VAL A 94 24.13 1.02 -9.86
C VAL A 94 24.64 1.99 -8.79
N GLY A 95 25.91 1.88 -8.40
CA GLY A 95 26.52 2.79 -7.41
C GLY A 95 26.50 4.25 -7.86
N GLU A 96 26.76 4.52 -9.15
CA GLU A 96 26.67 5.87 -9.73
C GLU A 96 25.23 6.40 -9.74
N ASN A 97 24.22 5.56 -10.02
CA ASN A 97 22.81 5.93 -9.94
C ASN A 97 22.42 6.35 -8.52
N VAL A 98 22.76 5.53 -7.52
CA VAL A 98 22.46 5.83 -6.10
C VAL A 98 23.19 7.07 -5.63
N GLY A 99 24.49 7.19 -5.96
CA GLY A 99 25.33 8.30 -5.53
C GLY A 99 25.24 9.56 -6.38
N LYS A 100 24.36 9.61 -7.41
CA LYS A 100 24.34 10.69 -8.39
C LYS A 100 24.21 12.09 -7.79
N PHE A 101 23.35 12.25 -6.82
CA PHE A 101 23.06 13.55 -6.19
C PHE A 101 23.83 13.77 -4.88
N LEU A 102 24.67 12.82 -4.47
CA LEU A 102 25.54 12.97 -3.31
C LEU A 102 26.75 13.84 -3.62
N SER A 103 27.18 14.62 -2.63
CA SER A 103 28.36 15.49 -2.77
C SER A 103 29.65 14.70 -3.06
N ASN A 104 30.47 15.19 -3.98
CA ASN A 104 31.79 14.63 -4.28
C ASN A 104 32.89 15.21 -3.38
N VAL A 105 32.58 16.15 -2.49
CA VAL A 105 33.58 16.80 -1.59
C VAL A 105 34.20 15.79 -0.62
N PHE A 106 33.39 14.78 -0.19
CA PHE A 106 33.84 13.73 0.72
C PHE A 106 33.66 12.34 0.07
N PRO A 107 34.59 11.89 -0.80
CA PRO A 107 34.40 10.67 -1.58
C PRO A 107 34.17 9.41 -0.73
N GLU A 108 34.83 9.29 0.41
CA GLU A 108 34.70 8.11 1.29
C GLU A 108 33.33 8.07 1.96
N LYS A 109 32.82 9.20 2.43
CA LYS A 109 31.45 9.27 2.97
C LYS A 109 30.40 8.95 1.90
N LYS A 110 30.63 9.41 0.67
CA LYS A 110 29.76 9.06 -0.46
C LYS A 110 29.74 7.56 -0.72
N LYS A 111 30.90 6.90 -0.75
CA LYS A 111 31.00 5.44 -0.95
C LYS A 111 30.32 4.66 0.19
N GLU A 112 30.56 5.09 1.43
CA GLU A 112 29.95 4.49 2.60
C GLU A 112 28.42 4.57 2.54
N ARG A 113 27.89 5.75 2.20
CA ARG A 113 26.45 5.96 2.04
C ARG A 113 25.85 5.11 0.93
N ILE A 114 26.52 5.01 -0.23
CA ILE A 114 26.08 4.14 -1.33
C ILE A 114 26.03 2.68 -0.86
N ARG A 115 27.07 2.20 -0.17
CA ARG A 115 27.12 0.82 0.34
C ARG A 115 25.99 0.54 1.32
N GLU A 116 25.78 1.41 2.33
CA GLU A 116 24.67 1.31 3.29
C GLU A 116 23.32 1.14 2.58
N LEU A 117 23.03 1.99 1.60
CA LEU A 117 21.76 1.97 0.88
C LEU A 117 21.61 0.72 0.00
N LEU A 118 22.70 0.26 -0.63
CA LEU A 118 22.67 -0.97 -1.42
C LEU A 118 22.49 -2.22 -0.55
N GLU A 119 23.00 -2.21 0.69
CA GLU A 119 22.75 -3.29 1.68
C GLU A 119 21.25 -3.35 2.05
N ILE A 120 20.61 -2.20 2.33
CA ILE A 120 19.18 -2.12 2.68
C ILE A 120 18.31 -2.75 1.58
N VAL A 121 18.64 -2.49 0.30
CA VAL A 121 17.88 -2.97 -0.85
C VAL A 121 18.42 -4.27 -1.46
N GLU A 122 19.38 -4.93 -0.81
CA GLU A 122 20.02 -6.20 -1.24
C GLU A 122 20.59 -6.12 -2.67
N MET A 123 21.31 -5.05 -2.97
CA MET A 123 21.92 -4.78 -4.29
C MET A 123 23.45 -4.56 -4.26
N THR A 124 24.12 -4.91 -3.17
CA THR A 124 25.57 -4.68 -2.99
C THR A 124 26.40 -5.34 -4.09
N ASP A 125 26.10 -6.58 -4.47
CA ASP A 125 26.84 -7.32 -5.51
C ASP A 125 26.67 -6.74 -6.92
N PHE A 126 25.72 -5.82 -7.10
CA PHE A 126 25.43 -5.18 -8.38
C PHE A 126 26.00 -3.76 -8.48
N ALA A 127 26.76 -3.28 -7.49
CA ALA A 127 27.22 -1.90 -7.40
C ALA A 127 27.91 -1.38 -8.68
N ASP A 128 28.72 -2.23 -9.32
CA ASP A 128 29.47 -1.91 -10.53
C ASP A 128 28.78 -2.32 -11.85
N VAL A 129 27.55 -2.84 -11.78
CA VAL A 129 26.75 -3.24 -12.94
C VAL A 129 25.98 -2.04 -13.49
N ASN A 130 25.96 -1.87 -14.81
CA ASN A 130 25.15 -0.81 -15.44
C ASN A 130 23.66 -1.12 -15.30
N ALA A 131 22.86 -0.08 -14.98
CA ALA A 131 21.43 -0.22 -14.69
C ALA A 131 20.61 -0.84 -15.85
N LYS A 132 21.04 -0.70 -17.10
CA LYS A 132 20.39 -1.32 -18.28
C LYS A 132 20.39 -2.86 -18.28
N TYR A 133 21.27 -3.48 -17.50
CA TYR A 133 21.36 -4.94 -17.43
C TYR A 133 20.56 -5.53 -16.28
N LEU A 134 19.89 -4.69 -15.48
CA LEU A 134 19.09 -5.10 -14.36
C LEU A 134 17.68 -5.55 -14.79
N SER A 135 17.14 -6.55 -14.08
CA SER A 135 15.71 -6.88 -14.16
C SER A 135 14.85 -5.73 -13.60
N GLY A 136 13.55 -5.69 -13.93
CA GLY A 136 12.63 -4.66 -13.42
C GLY A 136 12.62 -4.56 -11.89
N GLY A 137 12.58 -5.70 -11.18
CA GLY A 137 12.64 -5.69 -9.72
C GLY A 137 13.99 -5.25 -9.15
N GLN A 138 15.11 -5.49 -9.86
CA GLN A 138 16.41 -4.95 -9.49
C GLN A 138 16.45 -3.44 -9.73
N GLN A 139 15.91 -2.96 -10.85
CA GLN A 139 15.81 -1.53 -11.13
C GLN A 139 14.97 -0.80 -10.06
N GLN A 140 13.86 -1.38 -9.66
CA GLN A 140 13.00 -0.84 -8.60
C GLN A 140 13.75 -0.70 -7.27
N ARG A 141 14.53 -1.72 -6.87
CA ARG A 141 15.37 -1.68 -5.66
C ARG A 141 16.45 -0.59 -5.73
N VAL A 142 17.11 -0.43 -6.86
CA VAL A 142 18.11 0.64 -7.07
C VAL A 142 17.44 2.02 -7.03
N ALA A 143 16.28 2.20 -7.66
CA ALA A 143 15.55 3.46 -7.62
C ALA A 143 15.15 3.81 -6.17
N LEU A 144 14.73 2.82 -5.37
CA LEU A 144 14.45 2.98 -3.95
C LEU A 144 15.69 3.46 -3.17
N ALA A 145 16.85 2.83 -3.36
CA ALA A 145 18.10 3.27 -2.76
C ALA A 145 18.46 4.72 -3.16
N ARG A 146 18.25 5.08 -4.43
CA ARG A 146 18.56 6.43 -4.95
C ARG A 146 17.69 7.52 -4.29
N VAL A 147 16.39 7.30 -4.10
CA VAL A 147 15.53 8.32 -3.47
C VAL A 147 15.85 8.51 -1.98
N LEU A 148 16.43 7.49 -1.32
CA LEU A 148 16.90 7.54 0.06
C LEU A 148 18.24 8.25 0.24
N ALA A 149 19.01 8.41 -0.85
CA ALA A 149 20.40 8.88 -0.77
C ALA A 149 20.51 10.26 -0.13
N LEU A 150 19.56 11.16 -0.38
CA LEU A 150 19.55 12.54 0.10
C LEU A 150 18.87 12.74 1.47
N GLU A 151 18.55 11.65 2.18
CA GLU A 151 17.93 11.69 3.52
C GLU A 151 16.70 12.62 3.57
N PRO A 152 15.63 12.31 2.81
CA PRO A 152 14.44 13.15 2.79
C PRO A 152 13.71 13.12 4.13
N GLU A 153 13.02 14.22 4.47
CA GLU A 153 12.08 14.25 5.60
C GLU A 153 10.76 13.55 5.26
N ILE A 154 10.34 13.64 3.98
CA ILE A 154 9.17 12.95 3.45
C ILE A 154 9.57 12.06 2.28
N LEU A 155 9.14 10.82 2.30
CA LEU A 155 9.32 9.86 1.23
C LEU A 155 7.96 9.40 0.67
N LEU A 156 7.75 9.65 -0.61
CA LEU A 156 6.54 9.24 -1.33
C LEU A 156 6.88 8.03 -2.19
N LEU A 157 6.19 6.92 -1.97
CA LEU A 157 6.42 5.65 -2.63
C LEU A 157 5.17 5.22 -3.41
N ASP A 158 5.28 5.17 -4.75
CA ASP A 158 4.19 4.74 -5.62
C ASP A 158 4.43 3.31 -6.09
N GLU A 159 3.67 2.36 -5.52
CA GLU A 159 3.78 0.92 -5.77
C GLU A 159 5.22 0.38 -5.60
N PRO A 160 5.90 0.63 -4.46
CA PRO A 160 7.34 0.42 -4.33
C PRO A 160 7.81 -1.03 -4.42
N PHE A 161 6.88 -1.99 -4.37
CA PHE A 161 7.21 -3.42 -4.37
C PHE A 161 6.55 -4.21 -5.51
N SER A 162 5.90 -3.54 -6.46
CA SER A 162 5.07 -4.19 -7.51
C SER A 162 5.85 -5.13 -8.45
N HIS A 163 7.12 -4.82 -8.75
CA HIS A 163 7.98 -5.60 -9.66
C HIS A 163 8.94 -6.55 -8.92
N ILE A 164 8.83 -6.67 -7.60
CA ILE A 164 9.74 -7.48 -6.79
C ILE A 164 9.12 -8.85 -6.53
N ASP A 165 9.94 -9.89 -6.67
CA ASP A 165 9.54 -11.28 -6.43
C ASP A 165 9.03 -11.48 -4.99
N ASN A 166 7.94 -12.24 -4.82
CA ASN A 166 7.27 -12.43 -3.54
C ASN A 166 8.21 -12.93 -2.41
N PHE A 167 9.18 -13.80 -2.73
CA PHE A 167 10.10 -14.34 -1.73
C PHE A 167 11.07 -13.28 -1.17
N ARG A 168 11.40 -12.23 -1.95
CA ARG A 168 12.27 -11.10 -1.53
C ARG A 168 11.48 -9.94 -0.95
N LYS A 169 10.24 -9.75 -1.39
CA LYS A 169 9.39 -8.62 -1.04
C LYS A 169 9.29 -8.40 0.47
N ASN A 170 9.03 -9.46 1.24
CA ASN A 170 8.84 -9.36 2.69
C ASN A 170 10.13 -9.01 3.46
N ALA A 171 11.29 -9.52 3.03
CA ALA A 171 12.58 -9.16 3.64
C ALA A 171 12.90 -7.68 3.35
N LEU A 172 12.77 -7.27 2.10
CA LEU A 172 13.00 -5.89 1.68
C LEU A 172 12.08 -4.90 2.41
N ARG A 173 10.78 -5.21 2.55
CA ARG A 173 9.83 -4.40 3.33
C ARG A 173 10.33 -4.18 4.75
N ARG A 174 10.64 -5.26 5.45
CA ARG A 174 11.15 -5.18 6.84
C ARG A 174 12.40 -4.31 6.96
N ASN A 175 13.38 -4.54 6.08
CA ASN A 175 14.64 -3.79 6.09
C ASN A 175 14.40 -2.29 5.81
N LEU A 176 13.61 -2.00 4.78
CA LEU A 176 13.29 -0.62 4.39
C LEU A 176 12.54 0.14 5.50
N PHE A 177 11.41 -0.42 5.98
CA PHE A 177 10.60 0.28 6.97
C PHE A 177 11.31 0.40 8.33
N ALA A 178 12.11 -0.59 8.73
CA ALA A 178 12.96 -0.48 9.92
C ALA A 178 13.99 0.66 9.76
N TYR A 179 14.63 0.78 8.59
CA TYR A 179 15.54 1.87 8.28
C TYR A 179 14.83 3.23 8.33
N LEU A 180 13.69 3.37 7.64
CA LEU A 180 12.91 4.61 7.58
C LEU A 180 12.47 5.06 8.99
N LYS A 181 12.00 4.13 9.81
CA LYS A 181 11.62 4.39 11.21
C LYS A 181 12.81 4.84 12.05
N SER A 182 14.00 4.22 11.88
CA SER A 182 15.23 4.60 12.58
C SER A 182 15.74 5.99 12.23
N LYS A 183 15.36 6.50 11.05
CA LYS A 183 15.72 7.84 10.54
C LYS A 183 14.59 8.86 10.72
N GLU A 184 13.48 8.47 11.34
CA GLU A 184 12.30 9.32 11.56
C GLU A 184 11.75 9.93 10.24
N VAL A 185 11.89 9.22 9.12
CA VAL A 185 11.38 9.64 7.82
C VAL A 185 9.86 9.48 7.80
N THR A 186 9.15 10.53 7.43
CA THR A 186 7.70 10.45 7.17
C THR A 186 7.45 9.78 5.83
N VAL A 187 6.62 8.74 5.79
CA VAL A 187 6.43 7.92 4.58
C VAL A 187 4.97 7.89 4.15
N ILE A 188 4.74 8.07 2.86
CA ILE A 188 3.42 7.82 2.25
C ILE A 188 3.59 6.77 1.16
N VAL A 189 2.94 5.62 1.34
CA VAL A 189 2.98 4.50 0.38
C VAL A 189 1.63 4.38 -0.31
N ALA A 190 1.59 4.64 -1.61
CA ALA A 190 0.43 4.28 -2.43
C ALA A 190 0.60 2.83 -2.90
N THR A 191 -0.33 1.97 -2.54
CA THR A 191 -0.24 0.53 -2.84
C THR A 191 -1.63 -0.11 -3.01
N HIS A 192 -1.67 -1.25 -3.67
CA HIS A 192 -2.82 -2.16 -3.69
C HIS A 192 -2.56 -3.43 -2.86
N ASP A 193 -1.37 -3.57 -2.26
CA ASP A 193 -0.99 -4.73 -1.44
C ASP A 193 -1.37 -4.45 0.03
N SER A 194 -2.36 -5.15 0.54
CA SER A 194 -2.84 -5.01 1.92
C SER A 194 -1.75 -5.25 2.97
N THR A 195 -0.70 -6.02 2.63
CA THR A 195 0.43 -6.25 3.53
C THR A 195 1.18 -4.97 3.86
N ASP A 196 1.30 -4.03 2.90
CA ASP A 196 1.95 -2.75 3.13
C ASP A 196 1.18 -1.92 4.18
N ALA A 197 -0.15 -1.92 4.08
CA ALA A 197 -1.02 -1.25 5.04
C ALA A 197 -1.02 -1.94 6.42
N LEU A 198 -1.32 -3.25 6.45
CA LEU A 198 -1.51 -3.98 7.71
C LEU A 198 -0.24 -4.17 8.54
N SER A 199 0.94 -4.30 7.87
CA SER A 199 2.17 -4.66 8.57
C SER A 199 3.11 -3.50 8.83
N PHE A 200 2.99 -2.40 8.08
CA PHE A 200 4.00 -1.34 8.09
C PHE A 200 3.46 0.08 8.20
N ALA A 201 2.15 0.31 8.01
CA ALA A 201 1.56 1.62 8.18
C ALA A 201 1.11 1.85 9.63
N ASP A 202 1.35 3.06 10.15
CA ASP A 202 0.79 3.54 11.42
C ASP A 202 -0.70 3.90 11.22
N GLU A 203 -1.06 4.44 10.04
CA GLU A 203 -2.43 4.70 9.62
C GLU A 203 -2.61 4.35 8.14
N THR A 204 -3.85 4.05 7.76
CA THR A 204 -4.26 3.79 6.37
C THR A 204 -5.35 4.76 5.95
N VAL A 205 -5.17 5.34 4.76
CA VAL A 205 -6.17 6.15 4.05
C VAL A 205 -6.76 5.30 2.92
N VAL A 206 -8.06 5.10 2.94
CA VAL A 206 -8.78 4.36 1.91
C VAL A 206 -9.36 5.33 0.90
N LEU A 207 -8.90 5.20 -0.36
CA LEU A 207 -9.32 6.06 -1.46
C LEU A 207 -10.24 5.31 -2.42
N GLN A 208 -11.41 5.90 -2.72
CA GLN A 208 -12.36 5.39 -3.71
C GLN A 208 -12.86 6.53 -4.59
N ALA A 209 -12.77 6.37 -5.92
CA ALA A 209 -13.23 7.36 -6.90
C ALA A 209 -12.79 8.81 -6.57
N GLY A 210 -11.54 8.98 -6.16
CA GLY A 210 -10.95 10.28 -5.84
C GLY A 210 -11.37 10.90 -4.50
N ARG A 211 -12.00 10.15 -3.61
CA ARG A 211 -12.42 10.59 -2.27
C ARG A 211 -11.86 9.68 -1.19
N ILE A 212 -11.56 10.24 -0.05
CA ILE A 212 -11.29 9.43 1.15
C ILE A 212 -12.64 8.89 1.64
N VAL A 213 -12.75 7.55 1.71
CA VAL A 213 -13.95 6.88 2.20
C VAL A 213 -13.78 6.38 3.62
N ASP A 214 -12.54 6.14 4.03
CA ASP A 214 -12.21 5.79 5.41
C ASP A 214 -10.75 6.12 5.71
N LYS A 215 -10.43 6.36 6.98
CA LYS A 215 -9.07 6.62 7.46
C LYS A 215 -8.95 6.19 8.92
N GLY A 216 -7.87 5.52 9.25
CA GLY A 216 -7.59 5.14 10.63
C GLY A 216 -6.44 4.15 10.78
N ASP A 217 -6.32 3.62 11.97
CA ASP A 217 -5.44 2.48 12.26
C ASP A 217 -5.80 1.28 11.37
N SER A 218 -4.79 0.67 10.76
CA SER A 218 -4.98 -0.41 9.78
C SER A 218 -5.69 -1.63 10.35
N GLN A 219 -5.43 -1.97 11.63
CA GLN A 219 -6.08 -3.09 12.29
C GLN A 219 -7.57 -2.81 12.52
N SER A 220 -7.91 -1.57 12.89
CA SER A 220 -9.30 -1.13 13.08
C SER A 220 -10.08 -1.16 11.77
N LEU A 221 -9.50 -0.67 10.67
CA LEU A 221 -10.11 -0.72 9.34
C LEU A 221 -10.33 -2.14 8.82
N TYR A 222 -9.41 -3.07 9.16
CA TYR A 222 -9.54 -4.48 8.86
C TYR A 222 -10.65 -5.14 9.69
N SER A 223 -10.66 -4.89 11.00
CA SER A 223 -11.57 -5.58 11.93
C SER A 223 -13.00 -5.07 11.87
N ASN A 224 -13.20 -3.78 11.58
CA ASN A 224 -14.49 -3.10 11.57
C ASN A 224 -14.64 -2.24 10.30
N PRO A 225 -14.60 -2.82 9.10
CA PRO A 225 -14.71 -2.08 7.86
C PRO A 225 -16.11 -1.44 7.74
N ILE A 226 -16.15 -0.13 7.39
CA ILE A 226 -17.42 0.61 7.26
C ILE A 226 -18.31 0.11 6.12
N ASN A 227 -17.75 -0.59 5.15
CA ASN A 227 -18.48 -1.14 4.01
C ASN A 227 -17.68 -2.27 3.33
N LYS A 228 -18.35 -2.97 2.40
CA LYS A 228 -17.75 -4.06 1.62
C LYS A 228 -16.53 -3.64 0.79
N TYR A 229 -16.51 -2.41 0.27
CA TYR A 229 -15.36 -1.92 -0.50
C TYR A 229 -14.10 -1.89 0.37
N VAL A 230 -14.18 -1.28 1.56
CA VAL A 230 -13.06 -1.22 2.51
C VAL A 230 -12.61 -2.64 2.88
N ALA A 231 -13.54 -3.52 3.25
CA ALA A 231 -13.22 -4.91 3.57
C ALA A 231 -12.51 -5.63 2.41
N SER A 232 -12.99 -5.47 1.18
CA SER A 232 -12.45 -6.16 0.00
C SER A 232 -11.03 -5.75 -0.37
N LEU A 233 -10.54 -4.61 0.09
CA LEU A 233 -9.14 -4.20 -0.10
C LEU A 233 -8.16 -5.04 0.72
N PHE A 234 -8.63 -5.66 1.79
CA PHE A 234 -7.81 -6.50 2.66
C PHE A 234 -7.91 -8.00 2.35
N GLY A 235 -8.94 -8.44 1.64
CA GLY A 235 -9.10 -9.83 1.27
C GLY A 235 -10.49 -10.19 0.72
N GLU A 236 -10.72 -11.48 0.51
CA GLU A 236 -12.05 -12.01 0.22
C GLU A 236 -13.01 -11.71 1.39
N VAL A 237 -14.24 -11.29 1.10
CA VAL A 237 -15.22 -10.93 2.12
C VAL A 237 -16.60 -11.53 1.80
N ASN A 238 -17.22 -12.12 2.79
CA ASN A 238 -18.60 -12.60 2.76
C ASN A 238 -19.51 -11.49 3.27
N GLU A 239 -20.62 -11.24 2.57
CA GLU A 239 -21.67 -10.30 2.96
C GLU A 239 -22.93 -11.09 3.32
N LEU A 240 -23.20 -11.20 4.61
CA LEU A 240 -24.26 -12.02 5.18
C LEU A 240 -25.18 -11.16 6.04
N LYS A 241 -26.41 -11.64 6.26
CA LYS A 241 -27.34 -11.03 7.21
C LYS A 241 -27.08 -11.61 8.60
N LEU A 242 -27.17 -10.80 9.63
CA LEU A 242 -26.97 -11.24 11.01
C LEU A 242 -27.95 -12.35 11.40
N SER A 243 -29.22 -12.27 10.96
CA SER A 243 -30.26 -13.31 11.14
C SER A 243 -29.90 -14.68 10.53
N GLN A 244 -28.94 -14.73 9.58
CA GLN A 244 -28.44 -15.99 8.99
C GLN A 244 -27.36 -16.64 9.84
N LEU A 245 -26.78 -15.92 10.79
CA LEU A 245 -25.62 -16.31 11.58
C LEU A 245 -25.97 -16.66 13.03
N VAL A 246 -26.95 -15.98 13.58
CA VAL A 246 -27.44 -16.13 14.96
C VAL A 246 -28.96 -16.09 15.00
N ASP A 247 -29.53 -16.84 15.95
CA ASP A 247 -30.99 -16.90 16.14
C ASP A 247 -31.44 -15.70 16.97
N ILE A 248 -31.67 -14.58 16.29
CA ILE A 248 -32.17 -13.33 16.90
C ILE A 248 -33.30 -12.72 16.07
N ASP A 249 -34.31 -12.14 16.75
CA ASP A 249 -35.42 -11.44 16.14
C ASP A 249 -35.14 -9.95 15.83
N GLU A 250 -33.86 -9.59 15.61
CA GLU A 250 -33.48 -8.22 15.33
C GLU A 250 -33.42 -7.91 13.82
N GLU A 251 -33.42 -6.61 13.46
CA GLU A 251 -33.36 -6.13 12.08
C GLU A 251 -32.22 -6.77 11.28
N ASP A 252 -32.45 -7.00 9.99
CA ASP A 252 -31.51 -7.63 9.04
C ASP A 252 -30.22 -6.79 8.81
N GLU A 253 -29.38 -6.66 9.84
CA GLU A 253 -28.08 -6.03 9.73
C GLU A 253 -27.15 -6.86 8.83
N ILE A 254 -26.42 -6.18 7.94
CA ILE A 254 -25.42 -6.81 7.07
C ILE A 254 -24.09 -6.88 7.82
N VAL A 255 -23.55 -8.09 7.91
CA VAL A 255 -22.25 -8.36 8.52
C VAL A 255 -21.25 -8.75 7.43
N LEU A 256 -20.06 -8.19 7.52
CA LEU A 256 -18.92 -8.48 6.63
C LEU A 256 -17.97 -9.43 7.35
N LEU A 257 -17.75 -10.61 6.79
CA LEU A 257 -16.93 -11.65 7.40
C LEU A 257 -15.82 -12.10 6.44
N TYR A 258 -14.59 -12.12 6.91
CA TYR A 258 -13.49 -12.74 6.20
C TYR A 258 -13.56 -14.26 6.26
N PRO A 259 -12.98 -15.00 5.31
CA PRO A 259 -13.05 -16.46 5.25
C PRO A 259 -12.64 -17.18 6.54
N HIS A 260 -11.62 -16.68 7.24
CA HIS A 260 -11.12 -17.27 8.49
C HIS A 260 -12.07 -17.11 9.68
N GLN A 261 -13.07 -16.22 9.57
CA GLN A 261 -14.07 -15.97 10.59
C GLN A 261 -15.26 -16.93 10.51
N LEU A 262 -15.28 -17.83 9.50
CA LEU A 262 -16.29 -18.88 9.38
C LEU A 262 -15.63 -20.25 9.62
N LYS A 263 -16.25 -21.07 10.46
CA LYS A 263 -15.78 -22.43 10.78
C LYS A 263 -16.84 -23.48 10.54
N VAL A 264 -16.40 -24.65 10.08
CA VAL A 264 -17.26 -25.85 9.96
C VAL A 264 -17.53 -26.41 11.36
N VAL A 265 -18.79 -26.69 11.61
CA VAL A 265 -19.30 -27.27 12.88
C VAL A 265 -20.31 -28.37 12.63
N ASP A 266 -20.55 -29.20 13.62
CA ASP A 266 -21.56 -30.28 13.51
C ASP A 266 -23.01 -29.72 13.55
N ASN A 267 -23.21 -28.63 14.33
CA ASN A 267 -24.53 -27.99 14.50
C ASN A 267 -24.37 -26.47 14.37
N GLY A 268 -25.16 -25.83 13.50
CA GLY A 268 -25.14 -24.38 13.26
C GLY A 268 -26.33 -23.98 12.36
N LEU A 269 -26.46 -22.68 12.09
CA LEU A 269 -27.56 -22.15 11.32
C LEU A 269 -27.29 -22.08 9.81
N MET A 270 -26.00 -22.08 9.40
CA MET A 270 -25.62 -21.91 8.01
C MET A 270 -25.35 -23.26 7.33
N GLU A 271 -26.36 -23.88 6.71
CA GLU A 271 -26.16 -25.05 5.85
C GLU A 271 -25.66 -24.61 4.47
N ALA A 272 -24.43 -25.00 4.11
CA ALA A 272 -23.81 -24.66 2.84
C ALA A 272 -23.42 -25.90 2.04
N ILE A 273 -23.31 -25.74 0.72
CA ILE A 273 -22.90 -26.81 -0.21
C ILE A 273 -21.56 -26.42 -0.81
N VAL A 274 -20.53 -27.22 -0.55
CA VAL A 274 -19.18 -27.04 -1.08
C VAL A 274 -19.20 -27.10 -2.61
N LYS A 275 -18.52 -26.18 -3.26
CA LYS A 275 -18.37 -26.14 -4.71
C LYS A 275 -16.93 -26.34 -5.17
N GLN A 276 -15.97 -25.89 -4.39
CA GLN A 276 -14.56 -26.03 -4.74
C GLN A 276 -13.65 -25.80 -3.54
N SER A 277 -12.52 -26.51 -3.50
CA SER A 277 -11.45 -26.34 -2.52
C SER A 277 -10.20 -25.85 -3.22
N TYR A 278 -9.64 -24.69 -2.80
CA TYR A 278 -8.42 -24.10 -3.35
C TYR A 278 -7.30 -24.20 -2.33
N PHE A 279 -6.24 -24.95 -2.63
CA PHE A 279 -5.09 -25.04 -1.74
C PHE A 279 -4.29 -23.73 -1.71
N LYS A 280 -4.08 -23.17 -0.52
CA LYS A 280 -3.34 -21.92 -0.28
C LYS A 280 -1.98 -22.13 0.40
N GLY A 281 -1.52 -23.36 0.51
CA GLY A 281 -0.26 -23.72 1.17
C GLY A 281 -0.48 -24.18 2.61
N SER A 282 -0.93 -23.33 3.52
CA SER A 282 -1.19 -23.67 4.91
C SER A 282 -2.61 -24.16 5.20
N HIS A 283 -3.57 -23.81 4.34
CA HIS A 283 -5.00 -24.13 4.47
C HIS A 283 -5.64 -24.24 3.10
N TYR A 284 -6.92 -24.58 3.05
CA TYR A 284 -7.76 -24.52 1.88
C TYR A 284 -8.74 -23.35 2.00
N LEU A 285 -8.86 -22.55 0.94
CA LEU A 285 -9.97 -21.62 0.76
C LEU A 285 -11.11 -22.41 0.10
N ILE A 286 -12.21 -22.57 0.79
CA ILE A 286 -13.37 -23.32 0.33
C ILE A 286 -14.41 -22.36 -0.23
N LYS A 287 -14.83 -22.61 -1.47
CA LYS A 287 -15.98 -21.95 -2.09
C LYS A 287 -17.21 -22.81 -1.84
N ALA A 288 -18.24 -22.23 -1.25
CA ALA A 288 -19.51 -22.88 -1.00
C ALA A 288 -20.68 -21.99 -1.44
N VAL A 289 -21.87 -22.59 -1.50
CA VAL A 289 -23.12 -21.87 -1.76
C VAL A 289 -24.00 -22.01 -0.51
N PHE A 290 -24.40 -20.88 0.04
CA PHE A 290 -25.33 -20.72 1.13
C PHE A 290 -26.44 -19.74 0.70
N ASP A 291 -27.69 -20.10 0.85
CA ASP A 291 -28.85 -19.27 0.48
C ASP A 291 -28.72 -18.60 -0.92
N ARG A 292 -28.32 -19.39 -1.93
CA ARG A 292 -28.05 -18.96 -3.32
C ARG A 292 -26.89 -17.97 -3.50
N LYS A 293 -26.18 -17.58 -2.43
CA LYS A 293 -24.98 -16.71 -2.47
C LYS A 293 -23.73 -17.56 -2.41
N VAL A 294 -22.69 -17.09 -3.08
CA VAL A 294 -21.34 -17.66 -2.96
C VAL A 294 -20.71 -17.12 -1.69
N ILE A 295 -20.18 -18.02 -0.88
CA ILE A 295 -19.41 -17.71 0.32
C ILE A 295 -18.04 -18.39 0.26
N PHE A 296 -17.08 -17.85 1.00
CA PHE A 296 -15.75 -18.40 1.16
C PHE A 296 -15.43 -18.59 2.63
N PHE A 297 -14.76 -19.70 2.97
CA PHE A 297 -14.24 -19.92 4.33
C PHE A 297 -12.92 -20.69 4.27
N GLU A 298 -12.15 -20.65 5.34
CA GLU A 298 -10.91 -21.39 5.47
C GLU A 298 -11.13 -22.73 6.18
N HIS A 299 -10.39 -23.76 5.73
CA HIS A 299 -10.44 -25.10 6.31
C HIS A 299 -9.07 -25.79 6.19
N ASP A 300 -8.70 -26.61 7.16
CA ASP A 300 -7.38 -27.27 7.22
C ASP A 300 -7.21 -28.34 6.14
N THR A 301 -8.30 -28.96 5.68
CA THR A 301 -8.31 -30.00 4.65
C THR A 301 -9.23 -29.66 3.49
N SER A 302 -8.99 -30.28 2.32
CA SER A 302 -9.94 -30.16 1.21
C SER A 302 -11.25 -30.83 1.55
N LEU A 303 -12.37 -30.23 1.13
CA LEU A 303 -13.71 -30.79 1.22
C LEU A 303 -14.18 -31.26 -0.15
N GLU A 304 -15.04 -32.28 -0.17
CA GLU A 304 -15.56 -32.85 -1.42
C GLU A 304 -16.59 -31.91 -2.08
N VAL A 305 -16.63 -31.91 -3.39
CA VAL A 305 -17.63 -31.15 -4.15
C VAL A 305 -19.02 -31.70 -3.85
N ASP A 306 -19.98 -30.78 -3.67
CA ASP A 306 -21.37 -31.05 -3.27
C ASP A 306 -21.54 -31.64 -1.86
N GLN A 307 -20.47 -31.70 -1.06
CA GLN A 307 -20.57 -31.99 0.38
C GLN A 307 -21.42 -30.92 1.07
N LYS A 308 -22.37 -31.36 1.88
CA LYS A 308 -23.13 -30.48 2.77
C LYS A 308 -22.36 -30.27 4.06
N ILE A 309 -22.26 -29.04 4.48
CA ILE A 309 -21.57 -28.63 5.70
C ILE A 309 -22.41 -27.61 6.44
N THR A 310 -22.12 -27.47 7.72
CA THR A 310 -22.72 -26.44 8.56
C THR A 310 -21.62 -25.49 9.02
N LEU A 311 -21.88 -24.18 8.97
CA LEU A 311 -20.93 -23.14 9.34
C LEU A 311 -21.45 -22.31 10.50
N MET A 312 -20.52 -21.74 11.27
CA MET A 312 -20.78 -20.71 12.28
C MET A 312 -19.68 -19.65 12.26
N ILE A 313 -19.92 -18.51 12.90
CA ILE A 313 -18.88 -17.51 13.17
C ILE A 313 -17.86 -18.08 14.18
N ALA A 314 -16.56 -17.84 13.93
CA ALA A 314 -15.43 -18.35 14.74
C ALA A 314 -15.29 -17.65 16.08
#